data_a12265da1f5dfe6d5815fe0927a2f209
#
_entry.id   a12265da1f5dfe6d5815fe0927a2f209
#
_cell.length_a   1.000
_cell.length_b   1.000
_cell.length_c   1.000
_cell.angle_alpha   90.00
_cell.angle_beta   90.00
_cell.angle_gamma   90.00
#
_symmetry.space_group_name_H-M   'P 1'
#
loop_
_entity.id
_entity.type
_entity.pdbx_description
1 polymer ?
#
loop_
_entity_poly.entity_id
_entity_poly.type
_entity_poly.pdbx_seq_one_letter_code
_entity_poly.pdbx_strand_id
1 'polypeptide(L)'
;MRASMIVITEPAQAHFKKLLEKQAPQTNIRVFVVNPGTSTAECGVSYCPADAVEDSDISLDFDGFNAIVDQESAPYLAEAVIDFVTDQMGSQLTLKAPNAKVKKVSDDAPLVERVNYMIESEINPQLANHGGKVMLVEITEEGKAILQFGGGCNGCSMVDVTLKEGIEKQMMEQFPELTGVKDATEHQAGEHSYY
;
A
#
# COMPACT_ATOMS: atom_id res chain seq x y z
N MET A 1 -3.81 13.23 -22.62
CA MET A 1 -4.95 12.83 -21.78
C MET A 1 -4.49 12.90 -20.34
N ARG A 2 -5.10 13.72 -19.51
CA ARG A 2 -4.82 13.69 -18.08
C ARG A 2 -5.44 12.40 -17.55
N ALA A 3 -4.61 11.47 -17.08
CA ALA A 3 -5.11 10.33 -16.32
C ALA A 3 -5.94 10.88 -15.16
N SER A 4 -7.20 10.48 -15.08
CA SER A 4 -8.08 10.86 -13.98
C SER A 4 -7.46 10.30 -12.70
N MET A 5 -7.00 11.15 -11.80
CA MET A 5 -6.40 10.71 -10.52
C MET A 5 -7.39 9.83 -9.76
N ILE A 6 -8.64 10.22 -9.69
CA ILE A 6 -9.72 9.50 -9.05
C ILE A 6 -10.94 9.50 -9.98
N VAL A 7 -11.59 8.37 -10.09
CA VAL A 7 -12.88 8.21 -10.76
C VAL A 7 -13.97 8.09 -9.70
N ILE A 8 -14.95 8.99 -9.76
CA ILE A 8 -16.17 8.88 -8.94
C ILE A 8 -17.31 8.57 -9.89
N THR A 9 -17.94 7.41 -9.73
CA THR A 9 -19.04 6.98 -10.61
C THR A 9 -20.27 7.87 -10.43
N GLU A 10 -21.15 7.92 -11.43
CA GLU A 10 -22.37 8.72 -11.35
C GLU A 10 -23.25 8.38 -10.13
N PRO A 11 -23.44 7.09 -9.74
CA PRO A 11 -24.16 6.76 -8.52
C PRO A 11 -23.48 7.30 -7.26
N ALA A 12 -22.15 7.25 -7.18
CA ALA A 12 -21.40 7.81 -6.07
C ALA A 12 -21.47 9.34 -6.01
N GLN A 13 -21.39 10.02 -7.16
CA GLN A 13 -21.57 11.47 -7.23
C GLN A 13 -22.97 11.88 -6.74
N ALA A 14 -24.02 11.20 -7.19
CA ALA A 14 -25.39 11.46 -6.74
C ALA A 14 -25.54 11.24 -5.22
N HIS A 15 -24.89 10.22 -4.68
CA HIS A 15 -24.88 9.96 -3.24
C HIS A 15 -24.18 11.10 -2.47
N PHE A 16 -23.02 11.52 -2.91
CA PHE A 16 -22.29 12.64 -2.29
C PHE A 16 -23.07 13.96 -2.32
N LYS A 17 -23.74 14.27 -3.43
CA LYS A 17 -24.60 15.46 -3.52
C LYS A 17 -25.68 15.45 -2.45
N LYS A 18 -26.39 14.33 -2.26
CA LYS A 18 -27.40 14.17 -1.22
C LYS A 18 -26.84 14.33 0.19
N LEU A 19 -25.62 13.84 0.43
CA LEU A 19 -24.96 14.01 1.72
C LEU A 19 -24.55 15.46 1.96
N LEU A 20 -24.05 16.15 0.94
CA LEU A 20 -23.61 17.52 1.02
C LEU A 20 -24.75 18.53 1.18
N GLU A 21 -25.95 18.21 0.68
CA GLU A 21 -27.17 19.03 0.90
C GLU A 21 -27.49 19.23 2.40
N LYS A 22 -27.05 18.29 3.24
CA LYS A 22 -27.25 18.32 4.70
C LYS A 22 -26.09 19.01 5.45
N GLN A 23 -25.04 19.41 4.74
CA GLN A 23 -23.85 20.03 5.32
C GLN A 23 -23.90 21.55 5.12
N ALA A 24 -22.93 22.22 5.73
CA ALA A 24 -22.75 23.66 5.53
C ALA A 24 -22.47 23.99 4.05
N PRO A 25 -22.89 25.16 3.54
CA PRO A 25 -22.57 25.58 2.18
C PRO A 25 -21.06 25.51 1.89
N GLN A 26 -20.70 25.11 0.66
CA GLN A 26 -19.31 24.97 0.21
C GLN A 26 -18.51 23.84 0.91
N THR A 27 -19.18 22.89 1.57
CA THR A 27 -18.53 21.67 2.03
C THR A 27 -18.21 20.77 0.84
N ASN A 28 -16.97 20.28 0.79
CA ASN A 28 -16.46 19.37 -0.21
C ASN A 28 -16.30 17.96 0.35
N ILE A 29 -15.91 17.03 -0.50
CA ILE A 29 -15.53 15.66 -0.10
C ILE A 29 -14.00 15.58 -0.09
N ARG A 30 -13.41 15.16 1.03
CA ARG A 30 -11.98 14.84 1.12
C ARG A 30 -11.78 13.35 0.93
N VAL A 31 -10.87 12.99 0.04
CA VAL A 31 -10.42 11.61 -0.17
C VAL A 31 -8.97 11.53 0.28
N PHE A 32 -8.66 10.59 1.16
CA PHE A 32 -7.35 10.47 1.79
C PHE A 32 -6.93 9.02 1.98
N VAL A 33 -5.64 8.82 2.20
CA VAL A 33 -5.05 7.51 2.55
C VAL A 33 -4.37 7.63 3.91
N VAL A 34 -4.72 6.75 4.82
CA VAL A 34 -4.03 6.59 6.10
C VAL A 34 -2.89 5.60 5.91
N ASN A 35 -1.71 5.87 6.44
CA ASN A 35 -0.51 5.06 6.28
C ASN A 35 -0.20 4.73 4.79
N PRO A 36 -0.13 5.72 3.90
CA PRO A 36 0.03 5.49 2.47
C PRO A 36 1.33 4.73 2.18
N GLY A 37 1.27 3.82 1.20
CA GLY A 37 2.43 3.03 0.79
C GLY A 37 2.83 1.91 1.75
N THR A 38 1.98 1.58 2.72
CA THR A 38 2.21 0.47 3.67
C THR A 38 1.17 -0.64 3.50
N SER A 39 1.43 -1.80 4.08
CA SER A 39 0.47 -2.92 4.10
C SER A 39 -0.81 -2.61 4.90
N THR A 40 -0.75 -1.62 5.80
CA THR A 40 -1.86 -1.16 6.64
C THR A 40 -2.53 0.10 6.07
N ALA A 41 -2.26 0.46 4.82
CA ALA A 41 -2.89 1.60 4.19
C ALA A 41 -4.41 1.42 4.07
N GLU A 42 -5.12 2.43 4.49
CA GLU A 42 -6.59 2.49 4.41
C GLU A 42 -7.01 3.78 3.70
N CYS A 43 -7.96 3.65 2.79
CA CYS A 43 -8.54 4.80 2.11
C CYS A 43 -9.82 5.22 2.81
N GLY A 44 -9.98 6.52 2.94
CA GLY A 44 -11.16 7.11 3.57
C GLY A 44 -11.74 8.27 2.79
N VAL A 45 -12.98 8.57 3.11
CA VAL A 45 -13.72 9.71 2.59
C VAL A 45 -14.34 10.46 3.77
N SER A 46 -14.19 11.76 3.79
CA SER A 46 -14.75 12.63 4.83
C SER A 46 -15.32 13.92 4.24
N TYR A 47 -16.08 14.66 5.05
CA TYR A 47 -16.47 16.01 4.69
C TYR A 47 -15.28 16.96 4.85
N CYS A 48 -15.14 17.89 3.92
CA CYS A 48 -14.13 18.92 3.93
C CYS A 48 -14.78 20.30 3.78
N PRO A 49 -15.05 21.01 4.87
CA PRO A 49 -15.51 22.39 4.81
C PRO A 49 -14.53 23.28 4.03
N ALA A 50 -15.00 24.36 3.45
CA ALA A 50 -14.18 25.25 2.63
C ALA A 50 -12.97 25.82 3.37
N ASP A 51 -13.09 26.04 4.67
CA ASP A 51 -12.04 26.54 5.57
C ASP A 51 -11.01 25.48 5.99
N ALA A 52 -11.30 24.20 5.69
CA ALA A 52 -10.40 23.08 5.94
C ALA A 52 -9.59 22.65 4.70
N VAL A 53 -9.75 23.34 3.56
CA VAL A 53 -8.96 23.14 2.36
C VAL A 53 -7.63 23.88 2.50
N GLU A 54 -6.53 23.17 2.31
CA GLU A 54 -5.18 23.72 2.37
C GLU A 54 -4.68 24.12 0.97
N ASP A 55 -3.74 25.07 0.90
CA ASP A 55 -3.16 25.52 -0.38
C ASP A 55 -2.42 24.41 -1.13
N SER A 56 -1.96 23.38 -0.42
CA SER A 56 -1.29 22.20 -0.97
C SER A 56 -2.25 21.13 -1.47
N ASP A 57 -3.53 21.23 -1.13
CA ASP A 57 -4.55 20.26 -1.52
C ASP A 57 -4.85 20.34 -3.02
N ILE A 58 -5.12 19.17 -3.60
CA ILE A 58 -5.54 19.06 -5.00
C ILE A 58 -7.07 19.02 -5.02
N SER A 59 -7.65 19.97 -5.75
CA SER A 59 -9.09 20.03 -5.98
C SER A 59 -9.45 19.40 -7.33
N LEU A 60 -10.34 18.44 -7.30
CA LEU A 60 -10.90 17.78 -8.48
C LEU A 60 -12.37 18.18 -8.62
N ASP A 61 -12.72 18.80 -9.75
CA ASP A 61 -14.07 19.27 -10.01
C ASP A 61 -14.97 18.12 -10.48
N PHE A 62 -16.08 17.95 -9.79
CA PHE A 62 -17.17 17.06 -10.17
C PHE A 62 -18.47 17.87 -10.32
N ASP A 63 -19.48 17.25 -10.88
CA ASP A 63 -20.77 17.92 -11.04
C ASP A 63 -21.43 18.19 -9.67
N GLY A 64 -21.41 19.45 -9.27
CA GLY A 64 -22.05 19.97 -8.05
C GLY A 64 -21.23 19.84 -6.76
N PHE A 65 -19.99 19.37 -6.79
CA PHE A 65 -19.08 19.33 -5.64
C PHE A 65 -17.62 19.19 -6.09
N ASN A 66 -16.69 19.40 -5.17
CA ASN A 66 -15.27 19.12 -5.39
C ASN A 66 -14.80 17.98 -4.50
N ALA A 67 -13.92 17.15 -5.05
CA ALA A 67 -13.14 16.20 -4.27
C ALA A 67 -11.77 16.76 -3.96
N ILE A 68 -11.45 16.85 -2.67
CA ILE A 68 -10.19 17.40 -2.16
C ILE A 68 -9.27 16.24 -1.80
N VAL A 69 -8.06 16.27 -2.30
CA VAL A 69 -7.03 15.25 -2.05
C VAL A 69 -5.81 15.93 -1.47
N ASP A 70 -5.35 15.49 -0.31
CA ASP A 70 -4.09 15.99 0.24
C ASP A 70 -2.88 15.52 -0.60
N GLN A 71 -1.82 16.32 -0.57
CA GLN A 71 -0.64 16.10 -1.41
C GLN A 71 0.05 14.77 -1.12
N GLU A 72 0.02 14.30 0.13
CA GLU A 72 0.64 13.02 0.53
C GLU A 72 -0.16 11.82 -0.01
N SER A 73 -1.48 11.88 0.01
CA SER A 73 -2.36 10.83 -0.49
C SER A 73 -2.42 10.74 -2.01
N ALA A 74 -2.18 11.85 -2.70
CA ALA A 74 -2.37 11.97 -4.16
C ALA A 74 -1.66 10.89 -5.01
N PRO A 75 -0.38 10.56 -4.78
CA PRO A 75 0.30 9.50 -5.55
C PRO A 75 -0.31 8.11 -5.36
N TYR A 76 -0.90 7.85 -4.20
CA TYR A 76 -1.48 6.57 -3.82
C TYR A 76 -2.94 6.42 -4.24
N LEU A 77 -3.59 7.52 -4.59
CA LEU A 77 -4.96 7.54 -5.11
C LEU A 77 -5.03 7.55 -6.64
N ALA A 78 -3.89 7.45 -7.33
CA ALA A 78 -3.89 7.27 -8.78
C ALA A 78 -4.67 6.01 -9.16
N GLU A 79 -5.56 6.15 -10.15
CA GLU A 79 -6.48 5.08 -10.60
C GLU A 79 -7.50 4.61 -9.54
N ALA A 80 -7.70 5.38 -8.46
CA ALA A 80 -8.73 5.05 -7.48
C ALA A 80 -10.13 5.21 -8.08
N VAL A 81 -11.03 4.32 -7.69
CA VAL A 81 -12.44 4.33 -8.11
C VAL A 81 -13.35 4.34 -6.88
N ILE A 82 -14.17 5.34 -6.79
CA ILE A 82 -15.23 5.44 -5.80
C ILE A 82 -16.57 5.13 -6.46
N ASP A 83 -17.26 4.14 -5.95
CA ASP A 83 -18.55 3.68 -6.48
C ASP A 83 -19.59 3.54 -5.37
N PHE A 84 -20.85 3.68 -5.72
CA PHE A 84 -21.97 3.47 -4.83
C PHE A 84 -22.84 2.35 -5.37
N VAL A 85 -22.75 1.20 -4.72
CA VAL A 85 -23.42 -0.03 -5.15
C VAL A 85 -24.65 -0.27 -4.29
N THR A 86 -25.76 -0.56 -4.94
CA THR A 86 -27.00 -0.99 -4.30
C THR A 86 -27.28 -2.44 -4.69
N ASP A 87 -27.37 -3.31 -3.71
CA ASP A 87 -27.71 -4.72 -3.89
C ASP A 87 -28.88 -5.14 -2.98
N GLN A 88 -29.18 -6.43 -2.93
CA GLN A 88 -30.26 -6.98 -2.12
C GLN A 88 -30.03 -6.82 -0.61
N MET A 89 -28.80 -6.57 -0.18
CA MET A 89 -28.43 -6.38 1.23
C MET A 89 -28.37 -4.90 1.65
N GLY A 90 -28.54 -3.97 0.70
CA GLY A 90 -28.53 -2.54 0.95
C GLY A 90 -27.65 -1.75 -0.01
N SER A 91 -27.35 -0.54 0.37
CA SER A 91 -26.48 0.36 -0.41
C SER A 91 -25.19 0.65 0.34
N GLN A 92 -24.07 0.56 -0.36
CA GLN A 92 -22.76 0.86 0.22
C GLN A 92 -21.87 1.65 -0.73
N LEU A 93 -21.07 2.52 -0.14
CA LEU A 93 -19.98 3.21 -0.83
C LEU A 93 -18.75 2.30 -0.84
N THR A 94 -18.19 2.09 -2.01
CA THR A 94 -16.95 1.31 -2.18
C THR A 94 -15.84 2.22 -2.69
N LEU A 95 -14.64 2.06 -2.16
CA LEU A 95 -13.45 2.75 -2.60
C LEU A 95 -12.36 1.72 -2.91
N LYS A 96 -11.96 1.68 -4.17
CA LYS A 96 -10.87 0.83 -4.67
C LYS A 96 -9.71 1.73 -5.06
N ALA A 97 -8.59 1.61 -4.37
CA ALA A 97 -7.37 2.35 -4.65
C ALA A 97 -6.21 1.35 -4.81
N PRO A 98 -5.92 0.90 -6.04
CA PRO A 98 -4.94 -0.15 -6.28
C PRO A 98 -3.53 0.22 -5.86
N ASN A 99 -3.22 1.52 -5.82
CA ASN A 99 -1.89 2.03 -5.47
C ASN A 99 -1.77 2.49 -4.01
N ALA A 100 -2.82 2.35 -3.19
CA ALA A 100 -2.84 2.88 -1.83
C ALA A 100 -1.88 2.18 -0.87
N LYS A 101 -1.79 0.85 -0.97
CA LYS A 101 -0.97 0.06 -0.05
C LYS A 101 0.51 0.12 -0.37
N VAL A 102 0.87 -0.08 -1.63
CA VAL A 102 2.26 -0.03 -2.07
C VAL A 102 2.30 0.58 -3.46
N LYS A 103 3.17 1.56 -3.67
CA LYS A 103 3.36 2.16 -4.99
C LYS A 103 3.86 1.08 -5.95
N LYS A 104 3.10 0.81 -7.02
CA LYS A 104 3.54 -0.13 -8.05
C LYS A 104 4.89 0.32 -8.62
N VAL A 105 5.87 -0.54 -8.51
CA VAL A 105 7.21 -0.30 -9.02
C VAL A 105 7.28 -0.79 -10.46
N SER A 106 7.90 0.00 -11.33
CA SER A 106 8.12 -0.39 -12.74
C SER A 106 9.02 -1.62 -12.83
N ASP A 107 8.79 -2.46 -13.85
CA ASP A 107 9.65 -3.61 -14.12
C ASP A 107 11.10 -3.21 -14.47
N ASP A 108 11.29 -1.95 -14.90
CA ASP A 108 12.61 -1.35 -15.19
C ASP A 108 13.27 -0.72 -13.95
N ALA A 109 12.61 -0.72 -12.79
CA ALA A 109 13.17 -0.16 -11.57
C ALA A 109 14.36 -1.00 -11.05
N PRO A 110 15.24 -0.42 -10.25
CA PRO A 110 16.34 -1.15 -9.61
C PRO A 110 15.85 -2.39 -8.87
N LEU A 111 16.62 -3.46 -8.90
CA LEU A 111 16.27 -4.74 -8.27
C LEU A 111 15.86 -4.57 -6.80
N VAL A 112 16.57 -3.70 -6.06
CA VAL A 112 16.26 -3.38 -4.66
C VAL A 112 14.83 -2.85 -4.49
N GLU A 113 14.39 -1.96 -5.38
CA GLU A 113 13.02 -1.40 -5.32
C GLU A 113 11.97 -2.46 -5.66
N ARG A 114 12.22 -3.28 -6.68
CA ARG A 114 11.33 -4.38 -7.07
C ARG A 114 11.19 -5.43 -5.97
N VAL A 115 12.30 -5.78 -5.32
CA VAL A 115 12.32 -6.72 -4.19
C VAL A 115 11.59 -6.15 -2.98
N ASN A 116 11.84 -4.88 -2.62
CA ASN A 116 11.10 -4.22 -1.55
C ASN A 116 9.59 -4.18 -1.82
N TYR A 117 9.21 -3.89 -3.05
CA TYR A 117 7.80 -3.90 -3.45
C TYR A 117 7.16 -5.27 -3.20
N MET A 118 7.80 -6.36 -3.64
CA MET A 118 7.31 -7.72 -3.40
C MET A 118 7.20 -8.05 -1.91
N ILE A 119 8.20 -7.66 -1.13
CA ILE A 119 8.20 -7.88 0.33
C ILE A 119 6.98 -7.20 0.97
N GLU A 120 6.72 -5.93 0.64
CA GLU A 120 5.62 -5.17 1.24
C GLU A 120 4.24 -5.55 0.68
N SER A 121 4.15 -5.92 -0.60
CA SER A 121 2.86 -6.22 -1.25
C SER A 121 2.39 -7.67 -1.10
N GLU A 122 3.31 -8.61 -1.00
CA GLU A 122 2.99 -10.05 -1.03
C GLU A 122 3.47 -10.79 0.23
N ILE A 123 4.71 -10.57 0.66
CA ILE A 123 5.33 -11.35 1.75
C ILE A 123 4.85 -10.84 3.12
N ASN A 124 4.94 -9.56 3.40
CA ASN A 124 4.53 -9.00 4.69
C ASN A 124 3.03 -9.19 5.01
N PRO A 125 2.09 -9.08 4.05
CA PRO A 125 0.69 -9.41 4.32
C PRO A 125 0.47 -10.87 4.72
N GLN A 126 1.24 -11.82 4.19
CA GLN A 126 1.20 -13.22 4.59
C GLN A 126 1.77 -13.42 6.00
N LEU A 127 2.91 -12.76 6.30
CA LEU A 127 3.56 -12.81 7.61
C LEU A 127 2.75 -12.13 8.71
N ALA A 128 2.02 -11.08 8.40
CA ALA A 128 1.18 -10.35 9.35
C ALA A 128 0.12 -11.25 10.01
N ASN A 129 -0.39 -12.25 9.28
CA ASN A 129 -1.31 -13.26 9.82
C ASN A 129 -0.68 -14.11 10.94
N HIS A 130 0.64 -14.17 10.98
CA HIS A 130 1.44 -14.87 12.00
C HIS A 130 2.15 -13.90 12.96
N GLY A 131 1.84 -12.60 12.88
CA GLY A 131 2.47 -11.57 13.71
C GLY A 131 3.92 -11.24 13.33
N GLY A 132 4.38 -11.69 12.17
CA GLY A 132 5.73 -11.49 11.65
C GLY A 132 5.84 -10.35 10.64
N LYS A 133 7.06 -9.88 10.44
CA LYS A 133 7.43 -8.92 9.40
C LYS A 133 8.84 -9.24 8.88
N VAL A 134 9.09 -8.97 7.61
CA VAL A 134 10.42 -9.06 7.00
C VAL A 134 10.77 -7.74 6.32
N MET A 135 12.06 -7.40 6.35
CA MET A 135 12.63 -6.23 5.68
C MET A 135 13.85 -6.64 4.87
N LEU A 136 14.05 -6.00 3.71
CA LEU A 136 15.29 -6.12 2.95
C LEU A 136 16.34 -5.22 3.61
N VAL A 137 17.48 -5.80 3.97
CA VAL A 137 18.63 -5.06 4.49
C VAL A 137 19.50 -4.56 3.33
N GLU A 138 19.88 -5.48 2.44
CA GLU A 138 20.69 -5.17 1.25
C GLU A 138 20.59 -6.30 0.22
N ILE A 139 21.03 -6.01 -1.00
CA ILE A 139 21.36 -7.04 -1.99
C ILE A 139 22.87 -6.95 -2.22
N THR A 140 23.56 -8.06 -1.97
CA THR A 140 25.02 -8.12 -2.11
C THR A 140 25.44 -8.07 -3.58
N GLU A 141 26.71 -7.77 -3.83
CA GLU A 141 27.30 -7.79 -5.19
C GLU A 141 27.18 -9.17 -5.86
N GLU A 142 27.08 -10.24 -5.06
CA GLU A 142 26.85 -11.62 -5.53
C GLU A 142 25.39 -11.90 -5.90
N GLY A 143 24.48 -10.93 -5.72
CA GLY A 143 23.06 -11.08 -5.98
C GLY A 143 22.27 -11.79 -4.85
N LYS A 144 22.80 -11.82 -3.63
CA LYS A 144 22.10 -12.39 -2.47
C LYS A 144 21.27 -11.32 -1.76
N ALA A 145 19.99 -11.56 -1.59
CA ALA A 145 19.11 -10.71 -0.77
C ALA A 145 19.30 -11.04 0.71
N ILE A 146 19.71 -10.06 1.50
CA ILE A 146 19.83 -10.18 2.96
C ILE A 146 18.55 -9.64 3.58
N LEU A 147 17.81 -10.51 4.24
CA LEU A 147 16.54 -10.20 4.88
C LEU A 147 16.68 -10.18 6.40
N GLN A 148 15.96 -9.29 7.05
CA GLN A 148 15.83 -9.26 8.50
C GLN A 148 14.39 -9.60 8.88
N PHE A 149 14.22 -10.64 9.68
CA PHE A 149 12.93 -11.06 10.20
C PHE A 149 12.69 -10.44 11.58
N GLY A 150 11.47 -9.97 11.80
CA GLY A 150 11.05 -9.33 13.06
C GLY A 150 9.64 -9.76 13.49
N GLY A 151 9.24 -9.35 14.69
CA GLY A 151 7.93 -9.69 15.25
C GLY A 151 7.86 -11.11 15.81
N GLY A 152 6.70 -11.76 15.70
CA GLY A 152 6.46 -13.11 16.20
C GLY A 152 7.32 -14.23 15.59
N CYS A 153 8.09 -13.91 14.53
CA CYS A 153 9.01 -14.85 13.90
C CYS A 153 10.29 -15.08 14.73
N ASN A 154 10.50 -14.33 15.81
CA ASN A 154 11.70 -14.40 16.66
C ASN A 154 11.61 -15.45 17.79
N GLY A 155 10.86 -16.53 17.65
CA GLY A 155 10.73 -17.50 18.73
C GLY A 155 10.15 -18.86 18.40
N CYS A 156 9.73 -19.11 17.18
CA CYS A 156 9.18 -20.40 16.75
C CYS A 156 10.12 -21.11 15.78
N SER A 157 11.00 -21.92 16.28
CA SER A 157 12.05 -22.63 15.52
C SER A 157 11.56 -23.61 14.45
N MET A 158 10.28 -23.97 14.38
CA MET A 158 9.74 -24.89 13.37
C MET A 158 8.92 -24.21 12.27
N VAL A 159 8.32 -23.06 12.55
CA VAL A 159 7.60 -22.26 11.52
C VAL A 159 8.60 -21.48 10.64
N ASP A 160 9.78 -21.25 11.20
CA ASP A 160 10.81 -20.37 10.64
C ASP A 160 11.46 -20.95 9.36
N VAL A 161 11.80 -22.25 9.34
CA VAL A 161 12.51 -22.87 8.21
C VAL A 161 11.61 -23.00 6.98
N THR A 162 10.40 -23.52 7.14
CA THR A 162 9.46 -23.71 6.02
C THR A 162 9.02 -22.39 5.42
N LEU A 163 8.84 -21.37 6.25
CA LEU A 163 8.46 -20.04 5.81
C LEU A 163 9.61 -19.32 5.09
N LYS A 164 10.84 -19.43 5.61
CA LYS A 164 12.05 -18.89 4.97
C LYS A 164 12.30 -19.56 3.61
N GLU A 165 12.20 -20.87 3.53
CA GLU A 165 12.35 -21.62 2.26
C GLU A 165 11.27 -21.23 1.25
N GLY A 166 10.03 -21.02 1.70
CA GLY A 166 8.93 -20.56 0.87
C GLY A 166 9.16 -19.16 0.30
N ILE A 167 9.61 -18.24 1.15
CA ILE A 167 9.96 -16.86 0.75
C ILE A 167 11.14 -16.86 -0.22
N GLU A 168 12.20 -17.60 0.08
CA GLU A 168 13.38 -17.71 -0.77
C GLU A 168 13.00 -18.21 -2.16
N LYS A 169 12.22 -19.31 -2.23
CA LYS A 169 11.76 -19.88 -3.49
C LYS A 169 10.92 -18.86 -4.28
N GLN A 170 9.97 -18.21 -3.65
CA GLN A 170 9.11 -17.23 -4.29
C GLN A 170 9.91 -16.02 -4.83
N MET A 171 10.89 -15.53 -4.06
CA MET A 171 11.75 -14.43 -4.49
C MET A 171 12.65 -14.83 -5.66
N MET A 172 13.24 -16.03 -5.63
CA MET A 172 14.10 -16.49 -6.72
C MET A 172 13.33 -16.83 -8.01
N GLU A 173 12.08 -17.27 -7.91
CA GLU A 173 11.21 -17.49 -9.07
C GLU A 173 10.83 -16.15 -9.74
N GLN A 174 10.62 -15.12 -8.95
CA GLN A 174 10.22 -13.79 -9.44
C GLN A 174 11.38 -12.93 -9.91
N PHE A 175 12.54 -13.10 -9.29
CA PHE A 175 13.75 -12.34 -9.60
C PHE A 175 14.91 -13.28 -9.96
N PRO A 176 15.04 -13.65 -11.26
CA PRO A 176 16.16 -14.49 -11.73
C PRO A 176 17.55 -13.88 -11.48
N GLU A 177 17.60 -12.58 -11.23
CA GLU A 177 18.85 -11.86 -10.88
C GLU A 177 19.34 -12.20 -9.46
N LEU A 178 18.48 -12.71 -8.59
CA LEU A 178 18.87 -13.16 -7.26
C LEU A 178 19.53 -14.53 -7.32
N THR A 179 20.64 -14.68 -6.60
CA THR A 179 21.38 -15.95 -6.47
C THR A 179 21.07 -16.69 -5.18
N GLY A 180 20.38 -16.05 -4.25
CA GLY A 180 19.94 -16.63 -2.97
C GLY A 180 19.37 -15.58 -2.04
N VAL A 181 18.82 -16.07 -0.93
CA VAL A 181 18.28 -15.27 0.16
C VAL A 181 18.92 -15.72 1.46
N LYS A 182 19.32 -14.76 2.30
CA LYS A 182 19.90 -15.02 3.62
C LYS A 182 19.20 -14.20 4.70
N ASP A 183 19.17 -14.74 5.89
CA ASP A 183 18.75 -14.04 7.09
C ASP A 183 19.91 -13.21 7.65
N ALA A 184 19.68 -11.94 7.95
CA ALA A 184 20.68 -11.04 8.52
C ALA A 184 21.23 -11.53 9.88
N THR A 185 20.42 -12.25 10.67
CA THR A 185 20.85 -12.86 11.94
C THR A 185 21.86 -13.97 11.73
N GLU A 186 21.74 -14.75 10.67
CA GLU A 186 22.73 -15.80 10.32
C GLU A 186 24.03 -15.20 9.78
N HIS A 187 23.97 -14.05 9.12
CA HIS A 187 25.14 -13.37 8.59
C HIS A 187 26.04 -12.82 9.71
N GLN A 188 25.46 -12.32 10.80
CA GLN A 188 26.20 -11.86 11.99
C GLN A 188 26.84 -13.01 12.79
N ALA A 189 26.22 -14.18 12.80
CA ALA A 189 26.78 -15.36 13.49
C ALA A 189 28.02 -15.95 12.79
N GLY A 190 28.18 -15.70 11.47
CA GLY A 190 29.32 -16.20 10.70
C GLY A 190 30.62 -15.38 10.87
N GLU A 191 30.57 -14.13 11.34
CA GLU A 191 31.72 -13.28 11.50
C GLU A 191 32.44 -13.40 12.88
N HIS A 192 31.83 -14.08 13.85
CA HIS A 192 32.39 -14.22 15.19
C HIS A 192 32.82 -15.65 15.58
N SER A 193 33.00 -16.54 14.60
CA SER A 193 33.48 -17.91 14.87
C SER A 193 34.99 -18.05 14.67
N TYR A 194 35.79 -17.19 15.33
CA TYR A 194 37.22 -17.42 15.52
C TYR A 194 37.55 -17.18 17.00
N TYR A 195 37.35 -18.21 17.79
CA TYR A 195 38.17 -18.56 18.95
C TYR A 195 38.04 -20.06 19.21
#